data_0cc3b38818cca574a1504827e93cc798
#
_entry.id   0cc3b38818cca574a1504827e93cc798
#
_cell.length_a   1.000
_cell.length_b   1.000
_cell.length_c   1.000
_cell.angle_alpha   90.00
_cell.angle_beta   90.00
_cell.angle_gamma   90.00
#
_symmetry.space_group_name_H-M   'P 1'
#
loop_
_entity.id
_entity.type
_entity.pdbx_description
1 polymer ?
#
loop_
_entity_poly.entity_id
_entity_poly.type
_entity_poly.pdbx_seq_one_letter_code
_entity_poly.pdbx_strand_id
1 'polypeptide(L)'
;IPQRNLTNALAGKVAGAVVVQRTGEPGMDNADFWIRGISSLNSSAPLVLVDGVERSMSDLSIEEIENISILKDASATAVYGVRAANGVVLVTTRRGIAQKPAIDVKIESGISNLVNMPKLLDGANYMRLANEANGTELYTPEQIRMTASGADPYLYPVSYTHLTLPTNS
;
A
#
# COMPACT_ATOMS: atom_id res chain seq x y z
N ILE A 1 -13.87 12.54 5.49
CA ILE A 1 -13.75 11.87 4.18
C ILE A 1 -13.82 10.39 4.48
N PRO A 2 -14.78 9.65 3.94
CA PRO A 2 -14.86 8.22 4.12
C PRO A 2 -13.62 7.59 3.49
N GLN A 3 -12.79 6.97 4.33
CA GLN A 3 -11.61 6.25 3.87
C GLN A 3 -11.97 4.77 3.74
N ARG A 4 -11.79 4.24 2.55
CA ARG A 4 -12.13 2.85 2.25
C ARG A 4 -11.21 1.86 2.99
N ASN A 5 -9.96 2.25 3.24
CA ASN A 5 -8.95 1.40 3.86
C ASN A 5 -8.77 1.70 5.34
N LEU A 6 -8.84 0.66 6.18
CA LEU A 6 -8.66 0.77 7.62
C LEU A 6 -7.29 1.36 7.98
N THR A 7 -6.22 0.96 7.31
CA THR A 7 -4.86 1.46 7.55
C THR A 7 -4.77 2.97 7.39
N ASN A 8 -5.41 3.52 6.35
CA ASN A 8 -5.47 4.96 6.11
C ASN A 8 -6.33 5.68 7.16
N ALA A 9 -7.42 5.04 7.61
CA ALA A 9 -8.31 5.61 8.65
C ALA A 9 -7.63 5.69 10.02
N LEU A 10 -6.66 4.81 10.30
CA LEU A 10 -5.87 4.80 11.53
C LEU A 10 -4.70 5.79 11.52
N ALA A 11 -4.34 6.33 10.35
CA ALA A 11 -3.26 7.30 10.22
C ALA A 11 -3.54 8.53 11.11
N GLY A 12 -2.58 8.83 11.98
CA GLY A 12 -2.65 9.95 12.91
C GLY A 12 -3.61 9.79 14.10
N LYS A 13 -4.42 8.72 14.14
CA LYS A 13 -5.36 8.46 15.25
C LYS A 13 -4.78 7.56 16.32
N VAL A 14 -3.78 6.78 15.98
CA VAL A 14 -3.17 5.81 16.88
C VAL A 14 -1.83 6.31 17.38
N ALA A 15 -1.73 6.54 18.69
CA ALA A 15 -0.50 6.98 19.31
C ALA A 15 0.58 5.89 19.24
N GLY A 16 1.74 6.21 18.64
CA GLY A 16 2.91 5.32 18.53
C GLY A 16 2.83 4.29 17.41
N ALA A 17 1.89 4.45 16.49
CA ALA A 17 1.92 3.80 15.19
C ALA A 17 2.45 4.77 14.13
N VAL A 18 3.27 4.26 13.23
CA VAL A 18 3.74 4.96 12.04
C VAL A 18 2.98 4.39 10.85
N VAL A 19 2.29 5.25 10.14
CA VAL A 19 1.54 4.90 8.95
C VAL A 19 2.13 5.67 7.78
N VAL A 20 2.59 4.96 6.76
CA VAL A 20 3.18 5.55 5.56
C VAL A 20 2.43 5.06 4.35
N GLN A 21 1.80 5.97 3.65
CA GLN A 21 1.20 5.71 2.35
C GLN A 21 2.26 5.97 1.28
N ARG A 22 2.72 4.92 0.59
CA ARG A 22 3.77 5.02 -0.42
C ARG A 22 3.24 5.50 -1.76
N THR A 23 2.02 5.11 -2.09
CA THR A 23 1.36 5.50 -3.34
C THR A 23 -0.02 6.05 -3.05
N GLY A 24 -0.48 6.99 -3.87
CA GLY A 24 -1.87 7.45 -3.87
C GLY A 24 -2.65 6.88 -5.04
N GLU A 25 -2.18 5.77 -5.60
CA GLU A 25 -2.77 5.16 -6.77
C GLU A 25 -4.12 4.51 -6.39
N PRO A 26 -5.20 4.81 -7.12
CA PRO A 26 -6.50 4.23 -6.85
C PRO A 26 -6.48 2.70 -6.90
N GLY A 27 -6.87 2.05 -5.80
CA GLY A 27 -6.86 0.59 -5.66
C GLY A 27 -5.56 -0.02 -5.13
N MET A 28 -4.47 0.74 -5.06
CA MET A 28 -3.19 0.35 -4.46
C MET A 28 -2.73 1.34 -3.38
N ASP A 29 -3.67 2.00 -2.73
CA ASP A 29 -3.47 3.07 -1.76
C ASP A 29 -3.38 2.57 -0.31
N ASN A 30 -3.13 1.27 -0.10
CA ASN A 30 -2.90 0.69 1.21
C ASN A 30 -1.67 1.33 1.87
N ALA A 31 -1.86 1.84 3.07
CA ALA A 31 -0.75 2.35 3.85
C ALA A 31 -0.02 1.22 4.59
N ASP A 32 1.29 1.29 4.58
CA ASP A 32 2.12 0.47 5.44
C ASP A 32 1.96 0.94 6.89
N PHE A 33 1.77 -0.01 7.81
CA PHE A 33 1.50 0.23 9.20
C PHE A 33 2.55 -0.43 10.09
N TRP A 34 3.23 0.36 10.92
CA TRP A 34 4.23 -0.14 11.88
C TRP A 34 3.94 0.36 13.29
N ILE A 35 4.20 -0.51 14.24
CA ILE A 35 4.23 -0.19 15.67
C ILE A 35 5.69 -0.29 16.08
N ARG A 36 6.25 0.72 16.78
CA ARG A 36 7.66 0.79 17.18
C ARG A 36 8.68 0.99 16.04
N GLY A 37 8.26 1.31 14.83
CA GLY A 37 9.14 1.53 13.69
C GLY A 37 9.64 0.24 13.02
N ILE A 38 10.62 0.39 12.14
CA ILE A 38 11.20 -0.72 11.38
C ILE A 38 12.31 -1.33 12.22
N SER A 39 12.04 -2.44 12.90
CA SER A 39 12.98 -3.12 13.79
C SER A 39 13.69 -4.32 13.18
N SER A 40 13.22 -4.80 12.02
CA SER A 40 13.75 -6.00 11.37
C SER A 40 13.79 -5.82 9.85
N LEU A 41 14.84 -6.37 9.24
CA LEU A 41 14.99 -6.42 7.78
C LEU A 41 14.03 -7.40 7.09
N ASN A 42 13.52 -8.39 7.83
CA ASN A 42 12.72 -9.47 7.26
C ASN A 42 11.22 -9.20 7.28
N SER A 43 10.69 -8.65 8.36
CA SER A 43 9.29 -8.26 8.49
C SER A 43 9.14 -7.29 9.65
N SER A 44 8.57 -6.14 9.40
CA SER A 44 8.28 -5.13 10.42
C SER A 44 6.78 -4.94 10.63
N ALA A 45 5.95 -5.75 9.95
CA ALA A 45 4.51 -5.69 10.12
C ALA A 45 4.09 -6.20 11.50
N PRO A 46 3.13 -5.55 12.17
CA PRO A 46 2.56 -6.02 13.42
C PRO A 46 1.68 -7.24 13.20
N LEU A 47 1.51 -8.04 14.25
CA LEU A 47 0.53 -9.12 14.26
C LEU A 47 -0.88 -8.54 14.38
N VAL A 48 -1.75 -8.83 13.43
CA VAL A 48 -3.15 -8.40 13.45
C VAL A 48 -4.06 -9.56 13.81
N LEU A 49 -4.81 -9.39 14.87
CA LEU A 49 -5.77 -10.38 15.37
C LEU A 49 -7.17 -9.79 15.33
N VAL A 50 -8.04 -10.40 14.56
CA VAL A 50 -9.46 -10.05 14.45
C VAL A 50 -10.27 -11.10 15.18
N ASP A 51 -10.89 -10.71 16.28
CA ASP A 51 -11.60 -11.62 17.20
C ASP A 51 -10.75 -12.84 17.62
N GLY A 52 -9.43 -12.64 17.76
CA GLY A 52 -8.46 -13.66 18.14
C GLY A 52 -7.88 -14.47 16.97
N VAL A 53 -8.32 -14.25 15.75
CA VAL A 53 -7.81 -14.93 14.54
C VAL A 53 -6.93 -13.98 13.74
N GLU A 54 -5.78 -14.46 13.29
CA GLU A 54 -4.88 -13.68 12.44
C GLU A 54 -5.49 -13.43 11.06
N ARG A 55 -5.59 -12.15 10.70
CA ARG A 55 -6.13 -11.71 9.42
C ARG A 55 -5.41 -10.45 8.92
N SER A 56 -5.52 -10.19 7.62
CA SER A 56 -5.03 -8.93 7.03
C SER A 56 -5.94 -7.76 7.40
N MET A 57 -5.33 -6.60 7.66
CA MET A 57 -6.07 -5.35 7.87
C MET A 57 -6.81 -4.87 6.61
N SER A 58 -6.32 -5.24 5.42
CA SER A 58 -6.94 -4.87 4.15
C SER A 58 -8.31 -5.50 3.92
N ASP A 59 -8.59 -6.61 4.61
CA ASP A 59 -9.81 -7.39 4.44
C ASP A 59 -10.94 -6.96 5.38
N LEU A 60 -10.72 -5.88 6.15
CA LEU A 60 -11.64 -5.40 7.16
C LEU A 60 -12.34 -4.14 6.71
N SER A 61 -13.66 -4.13 6.79
CA SER A 61 -14.47 -2.93 6.66
C SER A 61 -14.47 -2.13 7.96
N ILE A 62 -14.33 -0.81 7.86
CA ILE A 62 -14.33 0.08 9.02
C ILE A 62 -15.65 -0.03 9.81
N GLU A 63 -16.75 -0.27 9.12
CA GLU A 63 -18.09 -0.41 9.69
C GLU A 63 -18.24 -1.67 10.56
N GLU A 64 -17.48 -2.71 10.30
CA GLU A 64 -17.51 -3.97 11.08
C GLU A 64 -16.77 -3.85 12.40
N ILE A 65 -15.96 -2.81 12.57
CA ILE A 65 -15.10 -2.67 13.73
C ILE A 65 -15.85 -1.99 14.88
N GLU A 66 -15.79 -2.62 16.04
CA GLU A 66 -16.26 -2.06 17.30
C GLU A 66 -15.12 -1.34 18.03
N ASN A 67 -13.97 -2.02 18.17
CA ASN A 67 -12.83 -1.50 18.90
C ASN A 67 -11.51 -1.97 18.27
N ILE A 68 -10.47 -1.12 18.40
CA ILE A 68 -9.09 -1.45 18.03
C ILE A 68 -8.20 -1.14 19.22
N SER A 69 -7.46 -2.16 19.68
CA SER A 69 -6.47 -2.02 20.74
C SER A 69 -5.08 -2.36 20.20
N ILE A 70 -4.09 -1.55 20.52
CA ILE A 70 -2.71 -1.75 20.08
C ILE A 70 -1.83 -2.05 21.28
N LEU A 71 -1.26 -3.25 21.28
CA LEU A 71 -0.31 -3.70 22.30
C LEU A 71 1.11 -3.39 21.85
N LYS A 72 1.77 -2.50 22.56
CA LYS A 72 3.14 -2.07 22.26
C LYS A 72 4.14 -2.62 23.27
N ASP A 73 3.70 -2.94 24.48
CA ASP A 73 4.58 -3.34 25.56
C ASP A 73 5.01 -4.79 25.43
N ALA A 74 6.26 -5.09 25.73
CA ALA A 74 6.79 -6.44 25.64
C ALA A 74 6.04 -7.44 26.52
N SER A 75 5.56 -7.00 27.69
CA SER A 75 4.76 -7.82 28.60
C SER A 75 3.39 -8.19 28.02
N ALA A 76 2.75 -7.23 27.33
CA ALA A 76 1.47 -7.46 26.67
C ALA A 76 1.60 -8.34 25.42
N THR A 77 2.70 -8.20 24.68
CA THR A 77 2.96 -8.98 23.48
C THR A 77 3.49 -10.39 23.76
N ALA A 78 4.04 -10.64 24.95
CA ALA A 78 4.60 -11.94 25.35
C ALA A 78 3.59 -13.10 25.24
N VAL A 79 2.30 -12.82 25.45
CA VAL A 79 1.21 -13.80 25.32
C VAL A 79 1.10 -14.34 23.90
N TYR A 80 1.50 -13.56 22.89
CA TYR A 80 1.36 -13.90 21.48
C TYR A 80 2.66 -14.42 20.83
N GLY A 81 3.72 -14.60 21.64
CA GLY A 81 4.99 -15.18 21.23
C GLY A 81 5.83 -14.30 20.31
N VAL A 82 6.79 -14.92 19.63
CA VAL A 82 7.80 -14.25 18.78
C VAL A 82 7.16 -13.41 17.64
N ARG A 83 6.02 -13.85 17.13
CA ARG A 83 5.30 -13.15 16.06
C ARG A 83 4.79 -11.77 16.48
N ALA A 84 4.63 -11.54 17.76
CA ALA A 84 4.20 -10.28 18.34
C ALA A 84 5.35 -9.29 18.65
N ALA A 85 6.58 -9.63 18.28
CA ALA A 85 7.76 -8.79 18.54
C ALA A 85 7.62 -7.36 17.97
N ASN A 86 6.94 -7.20 16.85
CA ASN A 86 6.68 -5.92 16.20
C ASN A 86 5.42 -5.22 16.71
N GLY A 87 4.79 -5.74 17.77
CA GLY A 87 3.52 -5.27 18.32
C GLY A 87 2.31 -6.08 17.82
N VAL A 88 1.19 -5.92 18.51
CA VAL A 88 -0.06 -6.61 18.19
C VAL A 88 -1.18 -5.60 18.04
N VAL A 89 -1.97 -5.75 17.00
CA VAL A 89 -3.22 -5.03 16.77
C VAL A 89 -4.37 -6.00 17.06
N LEU A 90 -5.15 -5.71 18.08
CA LEU A 90 -6.36 -6.43 18.41
C LEU A 90 -7.55 -5.69 17.84
N VAL A 91 -8.28 -6.33 16.96
CA VAL A 91 -9.50 -5.81 16.38
C VAL A 91 -10.66 -6.63 16.89
N THR A 92 -11.63 -5.96 17.49
CA THR A 92 -12.89 -6.56 17.90
C THR A 92 -13.97 -6.13 16.93
N THR A 93 -14.68 -7.10 16.36
CA THR A 93 -15.77 -6.81 15.44
C THR A 93 -17.09 -6.64 16.18
N ARG A 94 -17.99 -5.88 15.57
CA ARG A 94 -19.36 -5.68 16.10
C ARG A 94 -20.10 -7.01 16.05
N ARG A 95 -20.67 -7.38 17.20
CA ARG A 95 -21.50 -8.58 17.29
C ARG A 95 -22.98 -8.20 17.22
N GLY A 96 -23.75 -9.10 16.61
CA GLY A 96 -25.20 -8.95 16.61
C GLY A 96 -25.76 -9.05 18.05
N ILE A 97 -26.64 -8.13 18.38
CA ILE A 97 -27.38 -8.12 19.65
C ILE A 97 -28.82 -8.53 19.39
N ALA A 98 -29.42 -9.23 20.36
CA ALA A 98 -30.82 -9.62 20.28
C ALA A 98 -31.71 -8.36 20.40
N GLN A 99 -32.13 -7.81 19.27
CA GLN A 99 -33.00 -6.65 19.18
C GLN A 99 -33.98 -6.77 18.01
N LYS A 100 -34.94 -5.86 17.91
CA LYS A 100 -35.82 -5.82 16.73
C LYS A 100 -34.98 -5.64 15.48
N PRO A 101 -35.32 -6.32 14.36
CA PRO A 101 -34.60 -6.17 13.11
C PRO A 101 -34.54 -4.69 12.69
N ALA A 102 -33.33 -4.19 12.48
CA ALA A 102 -33.07 -2.88 11.90
C ALA A 102 -32.34 -3.09 10.59
N ILE A 103 -32.76 -2.40 9.54
CA ILE A 103 -32.12 -2.43 8.24
C ILE A 103 -31.55 -1.04 7.99
N ASP A 104 -30.23 -0.97 7.98
CA ASP A 104 -29.51 0.25 7.58
C ASP A 104 -28.98 0.07 6.17
N VAL A 105 -29.33 0.99 5.28
CA VAL A 105 -28.81 1.02 3.90
C VAL A 105 -27.95 2.25 3.73
N LYS A 106 -26.66 2.06 3.53
CA LYS A 106 -25.69 3.11 3.27
C LYS A 106 -25.17 2.99 1.85
N ILE A 107 -25.36 4.04 1.05
CA ILE A 107 -24.87 4.11 -0.32
C ILE A 107 -23.80 5.20 -0.37
N GLU A 108 -22.57 4.81 -0.69
CA GLU A 108 -21.46 5.74 -0.86
C GLU A 108 -20.96 5.69 -2.29
N SER A 109 -20.75 6.85 -2.89
CA SER A 109 -20.14 6.99 -4.21
C SER A 109 -18.95 7.93 -4.11
N GLY A 110 -17.85 7.57 -4.70
CA GLY A 110 -16.64 8.39 -4.68
C GLY A 110 -15.87 8.26 -5.99
N ILE A 111 -15.24 9.36 -6.38
CA ILE A 111 -14.33 9.40 -7.52
C ILE A 111 -12.94 9.65 -6.97
N SER A 112 -12.01 8.72 -7.27
CA SER A 112 -10.60 8.85 -6.91
C SER A 112 -9.81 9.31 -8.13
N ASN A 113 -9.09 10.41 -7.99
CA ASN A 113 -8.20 10.92 -9.02
C ASN A 113 -6.78 11.01 -8.47
N LEU A 114 -5.79 10.77 -9.32
CA LEU A 114 -4.39 11.03 -9.02
C LEU A 114 -4.19 12.53 -8.80
N VAL A 115 -3.75 12.91 -7.60
CA VAL A 115 -3.46 14.31 -7.26
C VAL A 115 -2.13 14.76 -7.88
N ASN A 116 -1.17 13.85 -7.94
CA ASN A 116 0.14 14.11 -8.52
C ASN A 116 0.68 12.86 -9.20
N MET A 117 1.00 12.96 -10.47
CA MET A 117 1.65 11.90 -11.21
C MET A 117 3.15 12.18 -11.25
N PRO A 118 4.00 11.27 -10.77
CA PRO A 118 5.44 11.48 -10.86
C PRO A 118 5.84 11.62 -12.33
N LYS A 119 6.67 12.61 -12.63
CA LYS A 119 7.26 12.77 -13.95
C LYS A 119 8.31 11.69 -14.14
N LEU A 120 7.98 10.67 -14.89
CA LEU A 120 8.93 9.62 -15.25
C LEU A 120 9.87 10.14 -16.34
N LEU A 121 11.08 9.60 -16.35
CA LEU A 121 12.04 9.83 -17.42
C LEU A 121 11.55 9.19 -18.71
N ASP A 122 11.86 9.80 -19.82
CA ASP A 122 11.73 9.16 -21.12
C ASP A 122 12.72 7.99 -21.26
N GLY A 123 12.44 7.08 -22.18
CA GLY A 123 13.26 5.88 -22.38
C GLY A 123 14.72 6.18 -22.67
N ALA A 124 15.00 7.21 -23.48
CA ALA A 124 16.37 7.58 -23.86
C ALA A 124 17.15 8.16 -22.67
N ASN A 125 16.53 9.00 -21.86
CA ASN A 125 17.18 9.54 -20.65
C ASN A 125 17.37 8.45 -19.59
N TYR A 126 16.41 7.53 -19.44
CA TYR A 126 16.59 6.37 -18.58
C TYR A 126 17.81 5.54 -18.99
N MET A 127 17.95 5.23 -20.27
CA MET A 127 19.08 4.44 -20.78
C MET A 127 20.43 5.11 -20.53
N ARG A 128 20.50 6.46 -20.69
CA ARG A 128 21.72 7.24 -20.39
C ARG A 128 22.09 7.16 -18.91
N LEU A 129 21.11 7.40 -18.05
CA LEU A 129 21.33 7.35 -16.59
C LEU A 129 21.66 5.93 -16.10
N ALA A 130 21.06 4.91 -16.70
CA ALA A 130 21.39 3.53 -16.38
C ALA A 130 22.84 3.17 -16.74
N ASN A 131 23.33 3.62 -17.90
CA ASN A 131 24.73 3.46 -18.29
C ASN A 131 25.67 4.20 -17.32
N GLU A 132 25.34 5.44 -16.96
CA GLU A 132 26.12 6.24 -16.01
C GLU A 132 26.16 5.59 -14.62
N ALA A 133 25.02 5.14 -14.11
CA ALA A 133 24.92 4.54 -12.79
C ALA A 133 25.67 3.21 -12.67
N ASN A 134 25.69 2.41 -13.73
CA ASN A 134 26.38 1.12 -13.75
C ASN A 134 27.86 1.22 -14.15
N GLY A 135 28.30 2.37 -14.69
CA GLY A 135 29.66 2.54 -15.21
C GLY A 135 29.99 1.65 -16.41
N THR A 136 28.97 1.09 -17.05
CA THR A 136 29.08 0.19 -18.21
C THR A 136 28.04 0.54 -19.27
N GLU A 137 28.35 0.30 -20.53
CA GLU A 137 27.41 0.50 -21.63
C GLU A 137 26.39 -0.66 -21.69
N LEU A 138 25.37 -0.61 -20.84
CA LEU A 138 24.22 -1.54 -20.90
C LEU A 138 23.39 -1.32 -22.16
N TYR A 139 23.30 -0.07 -22.58
CA TYR A 139 22.57 0.35 -23.78
C TYR A 139 23.54 1.05 -24.74
N THR A 140 23.55 0.61 -25.99
CA THR A 140 24.42 1.19 -27.01
C THR A 140 23.97 2.60 -27.39
N PRO A 141 24.88 3.48 -27.84
CA PRO A 141 24.51 4.83 -28.31
C PRO A 141 23.46 4.81 -29.42
N GLU A 142 23.48 3.77 -30.26
CA GLU A 142 22.51 3.61 -31.34
C GLU A 142 21.11 3.30 -30.81
N GLN A 143 20.98 2.40 -29.82
CA GLN A 143 19.71 2.11 -29.15
C GLN A 143 19.13 3.35 -28.48
N ILE A 144 19.96 4.14 -27.80
CA ILE A 144 19.55 5.40 -27.18
C ILE A 144 19.02 6.37 -28.24
N ARG A 145 19.71 6.48 -29.36
CA ARG A 145 19.31 7.34 -30.47
C ARG A 145 18.01 6.89 -31.10
N MET A 146 17.85 5.60 -31.34
CA MET A 146 16.61 5.04 -31.92
C MET A 146 15.42 5.24 -30.98
N THR A 147 15.61 5.04 -29.67
CA THR A 147 14.59 5.34 -28.65
C THR A 147 14.23 6.81 -28.62
N ALA A 148 15.22 7.70 -28.67
CA ALA A 148 14.99 9.14 -28.68
C ALA A 148 14.24 9.62 -29.94
N SER A 149 14.48 8.97 -31.09
CA SER A 149 13.81 9.32 -32.36
C SER A 149 12.36 8.82 -32.45
N GLY A 150 11.97 7.82 -31.62
CA GLY A 150 10.66 7.18 -31.71
C GLY A 150 10.40 6.45 -33.03
N ALA A 151 11.46 6.09 -33.76
CA ALA A 151 11.37 5.50 -35.10
C ALA A 151 10.63 4.16 -35.12
N ASP A 152 10.75 3.38 -34.06
CA ASP A 152 10.01 2.14 -33.87
C ASP A 152 9.52 2.04 -32.40
N PRO A 153 8.26 2.41 -32.14
CA PRO A 153 7.71 2.41 -30.78
C PRO A 153 7.59 1.00 -30.15
N TYR A 154 7.60 -0.06 -30.94
CA TYR A 154 7.52 -1.43 -30.44
C TYR A 154 8.87 -1.97 -30.01
N LEU A 155 9.92 -1.69 -30.76
CA LEU A 155 11.28 -2.10 -30.42
C LEU A 155 12.00 -1.12 -29.50
N TYR A 156 11.70 0.16 -29.63
CA TYR A 156 12.34 1.26 -28.90
C TYR A 156 11.28 2.18 -28.29
N PRO A 157 10.58 1.75 -27.22
CA PRO A 157 9.51 2.54 -26.63
C PRO A 157 10.07 3.83 -25.99
N VAL A 158 9.51 4.94 -26.39
CA VAL A 158 9.89 6.27 -25.85
C VAL A 158 9.47 6.43 -24.39
N SER A 159 8.40 5.76 -24.01
CA SER A 159 7.86 5.78 -22.64
C SER A 159 7.31 4.41 -22.27
N TYR A 160 7.54 3.99 -21.03
CA TYR A 160 6.98 2.76 -20.48
C TYR A 160 5.44 2.76 -20.37
N THR A 161 4.81 3.92 -20.48
CA THR A 161 3.34 4.03 -20.42
C THR A 161 2.64 3.40 -21.63
N HIS A 162 3.35 3.13 -22.72
CA HIS A 162 2.78 2.43 -23.87
C HIS A 162 2.67 0.90 -23.70
N LEU A 163 3.34 0.33 -22.71
CA LEU A 163 3.33 -1.12 -22.49
C LEU A 163 2.18 -1.63 -21.60
N THR A 164 1.37 -0.75 -21.03
CA THR A 164 0.41 -1.11 -19.97
C THR A 164 -1.06 -1.07 -20.37
N LEU A 165 -1.39 -0.81 -21.62
CA LEU A 165 -2.78 -0.90 -22.07
C LEU A 165 -2.93 -1.98 -23.15
N PRO A 166 -3.29 -3.21 -22.80
CA PRO A 166 -4.00 -4.06 -23.73
C PRO A 166 -5.36 -3.37 -23.95
N THR A 167 -5.51 -2.69 -25.07
CA THR A 167 -6.82 -2.32 -25.56
C THR A 167 -7.58 -3.62 -25.84
N ASN A 168 -8.45 -4.01 -24.92
CA ASN A 168 -9.48 -4.96 -25.25
C ASN A 168 -10.38 -4.30 -26.29
N SER A 169 -10.16 -4.63 -27.53
CA SER A 169 -11.14 -4.51 -28.60
C SER A 169 -12.02 -5.75 -28.58
#